data_39ca2bc85a1dc0cfc5fbbbc1e53abd8d
#
_entry.id   39ca2bc85a1dc0cfc5fbbbc1e53abd8d
#
_cell.length_a   1.000
_cell.length_b   1.000
_cell.length_c   1.000
_cell.angle_alpha   90.00
_cell.angle_beta   90.00
_cell.angle_gamma   90.00
#
_symmetry.space_group_name_H-M   'P 1'
#
loop_
_entity.id
_entity.type
_entity.pdbx_description
1 polymer ?
#
loop_
_entity_poly.entity_id
_entity_poly.type
_entity_poly.pdbx_seq_one_letter_code
_entity_poly.pdbx_strand_id
1 'polypeptide(L)'
;MAHIKVPEGVPGIRSLVMFRPETGKHLYDLAQVLLRDPSPLSQAERELIAAHVSSRNNCTFCMNSHAAAARELFADKREIVDCVIHGESTPLLSDKMKALLNI
;
A
#
# COMPACT_ATOMS: atom_id res chain seq x y z
N MET A 1 13.15 2.23 18.20
CA MET A 1 13.21 0.99 19.01
C MET A 1 11.81 0.67 19.53
N ALA A 2 11.36 -0.57 19.40
CA ALA A 2 10.06 -0.97 19.93
C ALA A 2 10.10 -1.15 21.46
N HIS A 3 9.05 -0.73 22.16
CA HIS A 3 8.92 -0.91 23.61
C HIS A 3 8.44 -2.32 24.00
N ILE A 4 8.10 -3.13 23.02
CA ILE A 4 7.66 -4.51 23.17
C ILE A 4 8.62 -5.45 22.42
N LYS A 5 8.68 -6.71 22.86
CA LYS A 5 9.50 -7.73 22.19
C LYS A 5 8.79 -8.19 20.91
N VAL A 6 9.20 -7.65 19.78
CA VAL A 6 8.75 -8.11 18.48
C VAL A 6 9.73 -9.13 17.89
N PRO A 7 9.30 -10.01 16.97
CA PRO A 7 10.20 -10.95 16.31
C PRO A 7 11.35 -10.23 15.59
N GLU A 8 12.57 -10.70 15.81
CA GLU A 8 13.75 -10.16 15.13
C GLU A 8 13.75 -10.45 13.63
N GLY A 9 14.31 -9.55 12.85
CA GLY A 9 14.44 -9.73 11.40
C GLY A 9 13.14 -9.62 10.61
N VAL A 10 12.02 -9.27 11.25
CA VAL A 10 10.73 -9.08 10.58
C VAL A 10 10.47 -7.58 10.41
N PRO A 11 10.46 -7.06 9.17
CA PRO A 11 10.36 -5.62 8.94
C PRO A 11 8.94 -5.07 9.08
N GLY A 12 8.86 -3.81 9.49
CA GLY A 12 7.64 -3.00 9.48
C GLY A 12 6.51 -3.57 10.32
N ILE A 13 5.29 -3.31 9.89
CA ILE A 13 4.06 -3.75 10.58
C ILE A 13 3.97 -5.27 10.73
N ARG A 14 4.68 -6.04 9.90
CA ARG A 14 4.68 -7.51 10.00
C ARG A 14 5.14 -7.99 11.36
N SER A 15 6.11 -7.32 11.97
CA SER A 15 6.58 -7.67 13.32
C SER A 15 5.49 -7.49 14.37
N LEU A 16 4.66 -6.45 14.24
CA LEU A 16 3.55 -6.18 15.16
C LEU A 16 2.41 -7.19 14.98
N VAL A 17 2.11 -7.53 13.74
CA VAL A 17 1.10 -8.56 13.41
C VAL A 17 1.51 -9.92 13.98
N MET A 18 2.78 -10.28 13.89
CA MET A 18 3.31 -11.53 14.44
C MET A 18 3.43 -11.51 15.96
N PHE A 19 3.62 -10.35 16.55
CA PHE A 19 3.65 -10.17 18.01
C PHE A 19 2.35 -10.62 18.68
N ARG A 20 1.21 -10.33 18.04
CA ARG A 20 -0.11 -10.71 18.55
C ARG A 20 -0.97 -11.34 17.42
N PRO A 21 -0.81 -12.66 17.18
CA PRO A 21 -1.47 -13.34 16.06
C PRO A 21 -2.98 -13.24 16.06
N GLU A 22 -3.63 -13.23 17.23
CA GLU A 22 -5.08 -13.16 17.36
C GLU A 22 -5.68 -11.83 16.85
N THR A 23 -4.94 -10.74 16.91
CA THR A 23 -5.33 -9.47 16.29
C THR A 23 -4.76 -9.34 14.89
N GLY A 24 -3.53 -9.81 14.69
CA GLY A 24 -2.82 -9.77 13.42
C GLY A 24 -3.57 -10.51 12.31
N LYS A 25 -4.16 -11.67 12.61
CA LYS A 25 -5.00 -12.41 11.66
C LYS A 25 -6.14 -11.56 11.11
N HIS A 26 -6.86 -10.86 11.98
CA HIS A 26 -7.99 -10.02 11.57
C HIS A 26 -7.54 -8.81 10.73
N LEU A 27 -6.37 -8.23 11.03
CA LEU A 27 -5.80 -7.16 10.22
C LEU A 27 -5.42 -7.65 8.82
N TYR A 28 -4.83 -8.83 8.70
CA TYR A 28 -4.53 -9.42 7.40
C TYR A 28 -5.79 -9.80 6.63
N ASP A 29 -6.80 -10.36 7.29
CA ASP A 29 -8.09 -10.67 6.66
C ASP A 29 -8.74 -9.39 6.12
N LEU A 30 -8.71 -8.30 6.88
CA LEU A 30 -9.21 -7.00 6.43
C LEU A 30 -8.42 -6.47 5.22
N ALA A 31 -7.10 -6.53 5.27
CA ALA A 31 -6.25 -6.10 4.17
C ALA A 31 -6.52 -6.92 2.90
N GLN A 32 -6.76 -8.22 3.03
CA GLN A 32 -7.12 -9.10 1.92
C GLN A 32 -8.41 -8.64 1.25
N VAL A 33 -9.44 -8.37 2.03
CA VAL A 33 -10.74 -7.88 1.52
C VAL A 33 -10.55 -6.52 0.81
N LEU A 34 -9.89 -5.58 1.47
CA LEU A 34 -9.71 -4.23 0.93
C LEU A 34 -8.88 -4.19 -0.35
N LEU A 35 -7.84 -5.00 -0.44
CA LEU A 35 -6.88 -4.95 -1.54
C LEU A 35 -7.17 -5.94 -2.67
N ARG A 36 -7.83 -7.06 -2.40
CA ARG A 36 -7.93 -8.18 -3.33
C ARG A 36 -9.35 -8.56 -3.73
N ASP A 37 -10.36 -8.38 -2.87
CA ASP A 37 -11.72 -8.78 -3.16
C ASP A 37 -12.34 -7.90 -4.26
N PRO A 38 -13.45 -8.35 -4.91
CA PRO A 38 -14.13 -7.58 -5.94
C PRO A 38 -14.48 -6.16 -5.48
N SER A 39 -14.22 -5.18 -6.33
CA SER A 39 -14.40 -3.75 -6.02
C SER A 39 -14.55 -2.95 -7.32
N PRO A 40 -15.24 -1.79 -7.29
CA PRO A 40 -15.22 -0.84 -8.42
C PRO A 40 -13.84 -0.28 -8.75
N LEU A 41 -12.88 -0.37 -7.80
CA LEU A 41 -11.47 -0.04 -8.03
C LEU A 41 -10.70 -1.30 -8.38
N SER A 42 -9.82 -1.24 -9.37
CA SER A 42 -8.93 -2.35 -9.70
C SER A 42 -7.94 -2.62 -8.56
N GLN A 43 -7.34 -3.80 -8.55
CA GLN A 43 -6.29 -4.10 -7.57
C GLN A 43 -5.11 -3.13 -7.72
N ALA A 44 -4.74 -2.77 -8.95
CA ALA A 44 -3.68 -1.80 -9.22
C ALA A 44 -3.99 -0.43 -8.60
N GLU A 45 -5.21 0.06 -8.77
CA GLU A 45 -5.67 1.33 -8.19
C GLU A 45 -5.62 1.30 -6.66
N ARG A 46 -6.04 0.20 -6.06
CA ARG A 46 -6.03 0.04 -4.58
C ARG A 46 -4.61 -0.02 -4.02
N GLU A 47 -3.70 -0.73 -4.67
CA GLU A 47 -2.29 -0.75 -4.28
C GLU A 47 -1.64 0.63 -4.46
N LEU A 48 -2.03 1.37 -5.49
CA LEU A 48 -1.56 2.75 -5.70
C LEU A 48 -2.02 3.69 -4.58
N ILE A 49 -3.28 3.58 -4.15
CA ILE A 49 -3.80 4.34 -3.00
C ILE A 49 -2.99 3.99 -1.74
N ALA A 50 -2.76 2.71 -1.49
CA ALA A 50 -1.99 2.26 -0.34
C ALA A 50 -0.54 2.78 -0.36
N ALA A 51 0.11 2.78 -1.53
CA ALA A 51 1.45 3.34 -1.71
C ALA A 51 1.48 4.84 -1.45
N HIS A 52 0.48 5.57 -1.97
CA HIS A 52 0.34 7.02 -1.76
C HIS A 52 0.18 7.37 -0.27
N VAL A 53 -0.76 6.71 0.40
CA VAL A 53 -0.99 6.93 1.85
C VAL A 53 0.27 6.60 2.64
N SER A 54 0.94 5.51 2.34
CA SER A 54 2.17 5.11 3.01
C SER A 54 3.30 6.12 2.81
N SER A 55 3.41 6.69 1.60
CA SER A 55 4.35 7.76 1.29
C SER A 55 4.08 9.00 2.15
N ARG A 56 2.81 9.41 2.25
CA ARG A 56 2.40 10.56 3.07
C ARG A 56 2.65 10.33 4.56
N ASN A 57 2.53 9.10 5.02
CA ASN A 57 2.79 8.70 6.40
C ASN A 57 4.28 8.43 6.69
N ASN A 58 5.17 8.65 5.73
CA ASN A 58 6.60 8.37 5.84
C ASN A 58 6.91 6.92 6.26
N CYS A 59 6.04 5.97 5.87
CA CYS A 59 6.28 4.54 6.09
C CYS A 59 7.01 3.93 4.88
N THR A 60 8.34 3.95 4.91
CA THR A 60 9.16 3.46 3.79
C THR A 60 8.88 1.99 3.45
N PHE A 61 8.77 1.13 4.46
CA PHE A 61 8.47 -0.28 4.25
C PHE A 61 7.11 -0.48 3.58
N CYS A 62 6.07 0.16 4.11
CA CYS A 62 4.71 0.05 3.56
C CYS A 62 4.64 0.61 2.14
N MET A 63 5.23 1.79 1.92
CA MET A 63 5.28 2.42 0.59
C MET A 63 5.96 1.51 -0.43
N ASN A 64 7.13 0.98 -0.11
CA ASN A 64 7.88 0.12 -1.04
C ASN A 64 7.12 -1.17 -1.35
N SER A 65 6.46 -1.77 -0.36
CA SER A 65 5.68 -2.99 -0.54
C SER A 65 4.49 -2.77 -1.47
N HIS A 66 3.70 -1.74 -1.22
CA HIS A 66 2.53 -1.42 -2.06
C HIS A 66 2.94 -0.89 -3.43
N ALA A 67 3.99 -0.10 -3.51
CA ALA A 67 4.52 0.38 -4.79
C ALA A 67 5.00 -0.76 -5.69
N ALA A 68 5.68 -1.76 -5.13
CA ALA A 68 6.10 -2.95 -5.88
C ALA A 68 4.90 -3.72 -6.44
N ALA A 69 3.87 -3.96 -5.61
CA ALA A 69 2.64 -4.62 -6.04
C ALA A 69 1.91 -3.80 -7.13
N ALA A 70 1.81 -2.49 -6.95
CA ALA A 70 1.18 -1.60 -7.91
C ALA A 70 1.90 -1.63 -9.27
N ARG A 71 3.24 -1.58 -9.28
CA ARG A 71 4.02 -1.65 -10.52
C ARG A 71 3.77 -2.94 -11.29
N GLU A 72 3.71 -4.08 -10.60
CA GLU A 72 3.39 -5.36 -11.23
C GLU A 72 1.99 -5.35 -11.85
N LEU A 73 1.02 -4.81 -11.15
CA LEU A 73 -0.38 -4.77 -11.58
C LEU A 73 -0.63 -3.76 -12.70
N PHE A 74 0.08 -2.63 -12.72
CA PHE A 74 0.00 -1.65 -13.81
C PHE A 74 0.79 -2.06 -15.06
N ALA A 75 1.74 -2.99 -14.93
CA ALA A 75 2.55 -3.54 -16.01
C ALA A 75 3.25 -2.44 -16.85
N ASP A 76 2.84 -2.23 -18.09
CA ASP A 76 3.43 -1.25 -19.00
C ASP A 76 3.20 0.22 -18.57
N LYS A 77 2.24 0.46 -17.66
CA LYS A 77 1.95 1.79 -17.10
C LYS A 77 2.54 1.99 -15.72
N ARG A 78 3.55 1.21 -15.35
CA ARG A 78 4.17 1.24 -14.00
C ARG A 78 4.72 2.60 -13.58
N GLU A 79 5.05 3.47 -14.50
CA GLU A 79 5.54 4.83 -14.22
C GLU A 79 4.52 5.70 -13.45
N ILE A 80 3.21 5.35 -13.52
CA ILE A 80 2.16 6.00 -12.72
C ILE A 80 2.53 5.95 -11.24
N VAL A 81 3.04 4.82 -10.77
CA VAL A 81 3.37 4.60 -9.37
C VAL A 81 4.45 5.58 -8.90
N ASP A 82 5.51 5.73 -9.69
CA ASP A 82 6.62 6.62 -9.35
C ASP A 82 6.17 8.09 -9.33
N CYS A 83 5.36 8.50 -10.29
CA CYS A 83 4.78 9.85 -10.30
C CYS A 83 3.95 10.11 -9.04
N VAL A 84 3.08 9.19 -8.67
CA VAL A 84 2.17 9.37 -7.53
C VAL A 84 2.94 9.43 -6.20
N ILE A 85 3.89 8.54 -5.95
CA ILE A 85 4.63 8.54 -4.70
C ILE A 85 5.55 9.76 -4.54
N HIS A 86 6.00 10.36 -5.66
CA HIS A 86 6.80 11.58 -5.66
C HIS A 86 5.96 12.87 -5.73
N GLY A 87 4.63 12.75 -5.81
CA GLY A 87 3.75 13.91 -5.92
C GLY A 87 3.78 14.60 -7.28
N GLU A 88 4.20 13.88 -8.32
CA GLU A 88 4.26 14.38 -9.70
C GLU A 88 2.96 14.08 -10.43
N SER A 89 2.55 14.98 -11.32
CA SER A 89 1.38 14.75 -12.17
C SER A 89 1.74 13.86 -13.36
N THR A 90 0.76 13.07 -13.82
CA THR A 90 0.90 12.24 -15.01
C THR A 90 -0.43 12.18 -15.76
N PRO A 91 -0.42 12.29 -17.12
CA PRO A 91 -1.64 12.17 -17.92
C PRO A 91 -2.18 10.74 -17.95
N LEU A 92 -1.40 9.75 -17.51
CA LEU A 92 -1.83 8.35 -17.44
C LEU A 92 -2.79 8.08 -16.28
N LEU A 93 -2.84 8.96 -15.30
CA LEU A 93 -3.72 8.83 -14.14
C LEU A 93 -5.12 9.32 -14.50
N SER A 94 -6.15 8.49 -14.26
CA SER A 94 -7.55 8.85 -14.52
C SER A 94 -8.02 9.99 -13.62
N ASP A 95 -9.05 10.73 -14.06
CA ASP A 95 -9.64 11.80 -13.26
C ASP A 95 -10.23 11.26 -11.94
N LYS A 96 -10.81 10.07 -11.98
CA LYS A 96 -11.28 9.37 -10.78
C LYS A 96 -10.14 9.19 -9.76
N MET A 97 -9.00 8.70 -10.20
CA MET A 97 -7.85 8.49 -9.32
C MET A 97 -7.24 9.80 -8.84
N LYS A 98 -7.19 10.82 -9.69
CA LYS A 98 -6.74 12.17 -9.27
C LYS A 98 -7.60 12.70 -8.14
N ALA A 99 -8.92 12.55 -8.24
CA ALA A 99 -9.84 12.97 -7.20
C ALA A 99 -9.64 12.18 -5.89
N LEU A 100 -9.50 10.86 -5.98
CA LEU A 100 -9.28 10.00 -4.82
C LEU A 100 -7.97 10.29 -4.10
N LEU A 101 -6.90 10.55 -4.83
CA LEU A 101 -5.57 10.82 -4.23
C LEU A 101 -5.46 12.24 -3.64
N ASN A 102 -6.44 13.10 -3.87
CA ASN A 102 -6.51 14.44 -3.28
C ASN A 102 -7.29 14.50 -1.95
N ILE A 103 -7.86 13.40 -1.51
CA ILE A 103 -8.52 13.32 -0.21
C ILE A 103 -7.48 13.28 0.90
#